data_c587db93defea73204197d49f0cccce9
#
_entry.id   c587db93defea73204197d49f0cccce9
#
_cell.length_a   1.000
_cell.length_b   1.000
_cell.length_c   1.000
_cell.angle_alpha   90.00
_cell.angle_beta   90.00
_cell.angle_gamma   90.00
#
_symmetry.space_group_name_H-M   'P 1'
#
loop_
_entity.id
_entity.type
_entity.pdbx_description
1 polymer ?
#
loop_
_entity_poly.entity_id
_entity_poly.type
_entity_poly.pdbx_seq_one_letter_code
_entity_poly.pdbx_strand_id
1 'polypeptide(L)'
;MFYYKLYGLIFASDLPFPQLVLCDEITKYDAVIEKVELSGDLQQRCMEKQYEFGHEYSWLCNTTCQIQVYDGTRITYALTGEGNPEWLQTYILGYGMSMLALQRDMLPIHCSVVADERGAVLIAGESGAGKSTATTAFFKAGYALMADDMAWADGEKVYPAFPYQKLCRDVVEREGYDLNELIYIDEQKDKFLARYRGEFSTDARPMKGFVLLHLTREEQVTVREMNGFDRLHVYVGNLFLRKLMTKEQKYAPYIGKIGLEMASKVPLLCIGRPVGKDTAEEVVEKAMKWVEKL
;
A
#
# COMPACT_ATOMS: atom_id res chain seq x y z
N MET A 1 -21.34 -11.53 -9.67
CA MET A 1 -20.89 -10.61 -8.63
C MET A 1 -20.02 -11.38 -7.66
N PHE A 2 -18.82 -10.91 -7.38
CA PHE A 2 -17.89 -11.49 -6.41
C PHE A 2 -17.89 -10.62 -5.16
N TYR A 3 -17.62 -11.20 -4.00
CA TYR A 3 -17.53 -10.46 -2.74
C TYR A 3 -16.18 -10.72 -2.10
N TYR A 4 -15.51 -9.63 -1.67
CA TYR A 4 -14.16 -9.68 -1.14
C TYR A 4 -14.03 -8.91 0.16
N LYS A 5 -13.22 -9.44 1.10
CA LYS A 5 -12.80 -8.70 2.30
C LYS A 5 -11.46 -8.00 2.02
N LEU A 6 -11.42 -6.67 2.21
CA LEU A 6 -10.24 -5.85 1.97
C LEU A 6 -10.30 -4.60 2.85
N TYR A 7 -9.23 -4.27 3.55
CA TYR A 7 -9.14 -3.12 4.48
C TYR A 7 -10.27 -3.06 5.52
N GLY A 8 -10.72 -4.21 6.00
CA GLY A 8 -11.82 -4.30 6.95
C GLY A 8 -13.22 -4.09 6.37
N LEU A 9 -13.34 -3.87 5.05
CA LEU A 9 -14.57 -3.66 4.32
C LEU A 9 -14.93 -4.88 3.46
N ILE A 10 -16.22 -4.98 3.11
CA ILE A 10 -16.73 -5.94 2.13
C ILE A 10 -17.02 -5.21 0.82
N PHE A 11 -16.39 -5.66 -0.25
CA PHE A 11 -16.57 -5.15 -1.60
C PHE A 11 -17.38 -6.12 -2.45
N ALA A 12 -18.41 -5.62 -3.14
CA ALA A 12 -19.02 -6.31 -4.25
C ALA A 12 -18.30 -5.92 -5.55
N SER A 13 -18.01 -6.87 -6.45
CA SER A 13 -17.32 -6.59 -7.72
C SER A 13 -17.86 -7.45 -8.86
N ASP A 14 -18.00 -6.87 -10.04
CA ASP A 14 -18.23 -7.60 -11.28
C ASP A 14 -16.93 -8.12 -11.91
N LEU A 15 -15.77 -7.56 -11.50
CA LEU A 15 -14.43 -7.99 -11.90
C LEU A 15 -13.89 -9.02 -10.90
N PRO A 16 -13.37 -10.18 -11.35
CA PRO A 16 -12.69 -11.10 -10.45
C PRO A 16 -11.32 -10.57 -10.01
N PHE A 17 -10.98 -10.75 -8.73
CA PHE A 17 -9.70 -10.44 -8.15
C PHE A 17 -9.12 -11.71 -7.48
N PRO A 18 -8.35 -12.54 -8.20
CA PRO A 18 -7.85 -13.82 -7.66
C PRO A 18 -6.92 -13.64 -6.45
N GLN A 19 -6.35 -12.47 -6.26
CA GLN A 19 -5.48 -12.12 -5.14
C GLN A 19 -6.24 -11.75 -3.86
N LEU A 20 -7.53 -11.47 -3.92
CA LEU A 20 -8.33 -11.07 -2.77
C LEU A 20 -8.97 -12.27 -2.05
N VAL A 21 -9.30 -12.07 -0.78
CA VAL A 21 -10.01 -13.06 0.03
C VAL A 21 -11.50 -13.00 -0.28
N LEU A 22 -12.04 -14.10 -0.81
CA LEU A 22 -13.49 -14.24 -1.07
C LEU A 22 -14.29 -14.33 0.24
N CYS A 23 -15.50 -13.79 0.21
CA CYS A 23 -16.51 -13.92 1.26
C CYS A 23 -17.66 -14.78 0.74
N ASP A 24 -18.03 -15.83 1.48
CA ASP A 24 -19.02 -16.82 1.03
C ASP A 24 -20.48 -16.41 1.30
N GLU A 25 -20.80 -15.81 2.44
CA GLU A 25 -22.15 -15.43 2.81
C GLU A 25 -22.26 -13.92 3.03
N ILE A 26 -22.78 -13.18 2.05
CA ILE A 26 -22.89 -11.73 2.11
C ILE A 26 -24.35 -11.29 2.00
N THR A 27 -24.80 -10.59 3.04
CA THR A 27 -26.10 -9.92 3.07
C THR A 27 -25.97 -8.40 2.82
N LYS A 28 -24.78 -7.84 3.00
CA LYS A 28 -24.49 -6.41 2.83
C LYS A 28 -23.02 -6.19 2.49
N TYR A 29 -22.74 -5.23 1.62
CA TYR A 29 -21.38 -4.77 1.28
C TYR A 29 -21.22 -3.27 1.58
N ASP A 30 -19.96 -2.84 1.77
CA ASP A 30 -19.59 -1.46 2.12
C ASP A 30 -19.28 -0.62 0.89
N ALA A 31 -18.81 -1.25 -0.19
CA ALA A 31 -18.51 -0.58 -1.44
C ALA A 31 -18.67 -1.52 -2.65
N VAL A 32 -18.84 -0.94 -3.84
CA VAL A 32 -18.97 -1.68 -5.09
C VAL A 32 -17.90 -1.29 -6.09
N ILE A 33 -17.42 -2.27 -6.86
CA ILE A 33 -16.54 -2.11 -8.01
C ILE A 33 -17.30 -2.62 -9.23
N GLU A 34 -17.54 -1.75 -10.22
CA GLU A 34 -18.36 -2.10 -11.36
C GLU A 34 -17.90 -1.48 -12.65
N LYS A 35 -18.05 -2.22 -13.74
CA LYS A 35 -17.77 -1.76 -15.09
C LYS A 35 -18.83 -0.77 -15.55
N VAL A 36 -18.35 0.29 -16.23
CA VAL A 36 -19.20 1.26 -16.91
C VAL A 36 -18.72 1.47 -18.35
N GLU A 37 -19.50 2.17 -19.13
CA GLU A 37 -19.04 2.64 -20.44
C GLU A 37 -18.05 3.81 -20.29
N LEU A 38 -17.18 3.99 -21.28
CA LEU A 38 -16.27 5.12 -21.32
C LEU A 38 -17.04 6.44 -21.32
N SER A 39 -16.73 7.30 -20.38
CA SER A 39 -17.27 8.65 -20.33
C SER A 39 -16.57 9.55 -21.36
N GLY A 40 -17.33 10.07 -22.35
CA GLY A 40 -16.81 11.02 -23.33
C GLY A 40 -16.30 12.30 -22.70
N ASP A 41 -17.00 12.84 -21.68
CA ASP A 41 -16.57 14.01 -20.92
C ASP A 41 -15.25 13.74 -20.19
N LEU A 42 -15.12 12.57 -19.59
CA LEU A 42 -13.89 12.20 -18.91
C LEU A 42 -12.74 11.97 -19.90
N GLN A 43 -13.00 11.40 -21.08
CA GLN A 43 -11.98 11.29 -22.13
C GLN A 43 -11.44 12.67 -22.55
N GLN A 44 -12.30 13.66 -22.72
CA GLN A 44 -11.87 15.02 -23.06
C GLN A 44 -11.03 15.62 -21.91
N ARG A 45 -11.45 15.48 -20.66
CA ARG A 45 -10.68 15.94 -19.48
C ARG A 45 -9.32 15.27 -19.37
N CYS A 46 -9.22 13.99 -19.73
CA CYS A 46 -7.96 13.22 -19.73
C CYS A 46 -6.92 13.73 -20.72
N MET A 47 -7.32 14.49 -21.75
CA MET A 47 -6.38 15.15 -22.66
C MET A 47 -5.63 16.33 -21.98
N GLU A 48 -6.27 16.97 -21.00
CA GLU A 48 -5.70 18.10 -20.25
C GLU A 48 -5.04 17.64 -18.95
N LYS A 49 -5.65 16.69 -18.25
CA LYS A 49 -5.25 16.21 -16.94
C LYS A 49 -5.58 14.75 -16.80
N GLN A 50 -4.65 13.97 -16.24
CA GLN A 50 -4.82 12.52 -16.14
C GLN A 50 -5.55 12.05 -14.87
N TYR A 51 -5.74 12.95 -13.89
CA TYR A 51 -6.36 12.59 -12.60
C TYR A 51 -6.85 13.84 -11.85
N GLU A 52 -7.79 13.62 -10.96
CA GLU A 52 -8.25 14.60 -9.97
C GLU A 52 -8.67 13.89 -8.69
N PHE A 53 -8.28 14.46 -7.54
CA PHE A 53 -8.61 13.89 -6.24
C PHE A 53 -9.48 14.85 -5.45
N GLY A 54 -10.68 14.39 -5.08
CA GLY A 54 -11.64 15.09 -4.24
C GLY A 54 -12.24 14.17 -3.20
N HIS A 55 -12.88 14.74 -2.19
CA HIS A 55 -13.47 13.97 -1.10
C HIS A 55 -14.77 13.23 -1.53
N GLU A 56 -15.56 13.81 -2.40
CA GLU A 56 -16.81 13.20 -2.91
C GLU A 56 -16.59 12.48 -4.23
N TYR A 57 -15.69 12.99 -5.07
CA TYR A 57 -15.43 12.46 -6.39
C TYR A 57 -13.95 12.55 -6.74
N SER A 58 -13.40 11.45 -7.20
CA SER A 58 -12.03 11.33 -7.70
C SER A 58 -12.00 10.54 -8.99
N TRP A 59 -11.03 10.81 -9.85
CA TRP A 59 -10.85 10.05 -11.06
C TRP A 59 -9.38 9.98 -11.49
N LEU A 60 -9.07 8.95 -12.27
CA LEU A 60 -7.77 8.74 -12.90
C LEU A 60 -7.99 8.10 -14.27
N CYS A 61 -7.26 8.59 -15.26
CA CYS A 61 -7.17 8.01 -16.60
C CYS A 61 -5.74 7.67 -16.97
N ASN A 62 -5.59 6.57 -17.67
CA ASN A 62 -4.35 6.20 -18.34
C ASN A 62 -4.66 5.46 -19.64
N THR A 63 -3.64 4.92 -20.31
CA THR A 63 -3.81 4.17 -21.56
C THR A 63 -4.59 2.86 -21.41
N THR A 64 -4.74 2.33 -20.20
CA THR A 64 -5.45 1.07 -19.94
C THR A 64 -6.90 1.31 -19.55
N CYS A 65 -7.16 2.29 -18.68
CA CYS A 65 -8.51 2.45 -18.08
C CYS A 65 -8.79 3.86 -17.61
N GLN A 66 -10.09 4.13 -17.46
CA GLN A 66 -10.64 5.18 -16.63
C GLN A 66 -11.12 4.57 -15.32
N ILE A 67 -10.76 5.17 -14.19
CA ILE A 67 -11.23 4.80 -12.85
C ILE A 67 -11.86 6.02 -12.22
N GLN A 68 -13.06 5.89 -11.68
CA GLN A 68 -13.78 6.93 -10.97
C GLN A 68 -14.18 6.40 -9.60
N VAL A 69 -14.11 7.23 -8.58
CA VAL A 69 -14.45 6.87 -7.19
C VAL A 69 -15.41 7.91 -6.63
N TYR A 70 -16.49 7.43 -6.01
CA TYR A 70 -17.58 8.26 -5.51
C TYR A 70 -17.86 7.96 -4.04
N ASP A 71 -17.93 9.00 -3.23
CA ASP A 71 -18.45 9.02 -1.85
C ASP A 71 -17.90 7.90 -0.95
N GLY A 72 -16.70 7.42 -1.22
CA GLY A 72 -16.08 6.33 -0.46
C GLY A 72 -16.84 4.98 -0.52
N THR A 73 -17.78 4.81 -1.46
CA THR A 73 -18.63 3.62 -1.55
C THR A 73 -18.68 2.97 -2.94
N ARG A 74 -18.17 3.65 -3.96
CA ARG A 74 -18.29 3.17 -5.34
C ARG A 74 -17.03 3.45 -6.14
N ILE A 75 -16.50 2.41 -6.79
CA ILE A 75 -15.45 2.49 -7.80
C ILE A 75 -16.06 2.04 -9.12
N THR A 76 -16.01 2.89 -10.15
CA THR A 76 -16.35 2.50 -11.52
C THR A 76 -15.10 2.42 -12.37
N TYR A 77 -15.11 1.51 -13.35
CA TYR A 77 -14.01 1.38 -14.30
C TYR A 77 -14.48 1.15 -15.72
N ALA A 78 -13.69 1.65 -16.67
CA ALA A 78 -13.85 1.38 -18.09
C ALA A 78 -12.48 1.16 -18.72
N LEU A 79 -12.35 0.22 -19.68
CA LEU A 79 -11.13 0.03 -20.45
C LEU A 79 -11.05 1.06 -21.58
N THR A 80 -9.89 1.67 -21.80
CA THR A 80 -9.66 2.62 -22.92
C THR A 80 -9.47 1.91 -24.26
N GLY A 81 -9.10 0.63 -24.24
CA GLY A 81 -8.79 -0.15 -25.44
C GLY A 81 -7.38 0.03 -26.00
N GLU A 82 -6.55 0.90 -25.40
CA GLU A 82 -5.18 1.20 -25.89
C GLU A 82 -4.07 0.53 -25.05
N GLY A 83 -4.34 0.23 -23.77
CA GLY A 83 -3.36 -0.36 -22.86
C GLY A 83 -3.61 -1.85 -22.60
N ASN A 84 -2.78 -2.44 -21.71
CA ASN A 84 -2.91 -3.84 -21.33
C ASN A 84 -4.04 -4.05 -20.32
N PRO A 85 -5.13 -4.77 -20.65
CA PRO A 85 -6.25 -5.03 -19.75
C PRO A 85 -5.86 -5.82 -18.49
N GLU A 86 -4.79 -6.60 -18.51
CA GLU A 86 -4.30 -7.37 -17.36
C GLU A 86 -3.87 -6.45 -16.20
N TRP A 87 -3.52 -5.20 -16.48
CA TRP A 87 -3.14 -4.23 -15.46
C TRP A 87 -4.31 -3.53 -14.78
N LEU A 88 -5.53 -3.71 -15.28
CA LEU A 88 -6.73 -3.10 -14.71
C LEU A 88 -6.86 -3.38 -13.21
N GLN A 89 -6.70 -4.65 -12.81
CA GLN A 89 -6.80 -5.04 -11.40
C GLN A 89 -5.75 -4.32 -10.54
N THR A 90 -4.50 -4.20 -11.04
CA THR A 90 -3.42 -3.48 -10.35
C THR A 90 -3.75 -2.00 -10.20
N TYR A 91 -4.32 -1.35 -11.21
CA TYR A 91 -4.74 0.04 -11.14
C TYR A 91 -5.91 0.25 -10.18
N ILE A 92 -6.90 -0.63 -10.18
CA ILE A 92 -8.03 -0.55 -9.23
C ILE A 92 -7.52 -0.74 -7.80
N LEU A 93 -6.74 -1.79 -7.53
CA LEU A 93 -6.22 -2.08 -6.18
C LEU A 93 -5.20 -1.06 -5.68
N GLY A 94 -4.46 -0.41 -6.57
CA GLY A 94 -3.55 0.67 -6.22
C GLY A 94 -4.27 2.02 -6.16
N TYR A 95 -4.57 2.60 -7.31
CA TYR A 95 -5.11 3.97 -7.40
C TYR A 95 -6.56 4.06 -6.96
N GLY A 96 -7.41 3.14 -7.41
CA GLY A 96 -8.83 3.10 -7.04
C GLY A 96 -9.02 3.00 -5.54
N MET A 97 -8.35 2.04 -4.90
CA MET A 97 -8.41 1.86 -3.45
C MET A 97 -7.76 3.02 -2.68
N SER A 98 -6.73 3.66 -3.22
CA SER A 98 -6.16 4.85 -2.58
C SER A 98 -7.12 6.05 -2.60
N MET A 99 -7.82 6.27 -3.72
CA MET A 99 -8.85 7.31 -3.82
C MET A 99 -10.02 7.02 -2.87
N LEU A 100 -10.45 5.76 -2.80
CA LEU A 100 -11.52 5.33 -1.89
C LEU A 100 -11.10 5.52 -0.42
N ALA A 101 -9.85 5.18 -0.04
CA ALA A 101 -9.32 5.42 1.29
C ALA A 101 -9.44 6.89 1.69
N LEU A 102 -8.99 7.79 0.81
CA LEU A 102 -9.04 9.23 1.05
C LEU A 102 -10.47 9.75 1.21
N GLN A 103 -11.44 9.21 0.47
CA GLN A 103 -12.86 9.56 0.62
C GLN A 103 -13.51 8.98 1.88
N ARG A 104 -12.85 8.05 2.56
CA ARG A 104 -13.27 7.45 3.84
C ARG A 104 -12.46 7.98 5.03
N ASP A 105 -11.77 9.08 4.86
CA ASP A 105 -10.88 9.68 5.87
C ASP A 105 -9.82 8.69 6.38
N MET A 106 -9.28 7.85 5.47
CA MET A 106 -8.21 6.90 5.77
C MET A 106 -6.93 7.31 5.01
N LEU A 107 -5.77 7.02 5.57
CA LEU A 107 -4.48 7.24 4.90
C LEU A 107 -4.02 5.99 4.16
N PRO A 108 -3.96 5.99 2.82
CA PRO A 108 -3.31 4.94 2.04
C PRO A 108 -1.79 5.12 2.12
N ILE A 109 -1.11 4.35 2.96
CA ILE A 109 0.33 4.46 3.19
C ILE A 109 1.08 3.45 2.33
N HIS A 110 2.10 3.89 1.61
CA HIS A 110 2.98 3.03 0.83
C HIS A 110 4.01 2.35 1.73
N CYS A 111 3.68 1.16 2.21
CA CYS A 111 4.50 0.36 3.11
C CYS A 111 4.15 -1.13 3.02
N SER A 112 5.02 -1.98 3.55
CA SER A 112 4.68 -3.33 3.97
C SER A 112 4.26 -3.29 5.44
N VAL A 113 3.34 -4.15 5.86
CA VAL A 113 2.88 -4.25 7.25
C VAL A 113 2.99 -5.69 7.73
N VAL A 114 3.63 -5.86 8.88
CA VAL A 114 3.72 -7.11 9.60
C VAL A 114 3.06 -6.96 10.97
N ALA A 115 2.43 -8.01 11.48
CA ALA A 115 1.69 -7.96 12.73
C ALA A 115 1.94 -9.17 13.63
N ASP A 116 1.90 -8.94 14.91
CA ASP A 116 1.82 -9.95 15.98
C ASP A 116 0.58 -9.69 16.86
N GLU A 117 0.45 -10.41 17.97
CA GLU A 117 -0.66 -10.24 18.92
C GLU A 117 -0.65 -8.85 19.58
N ARG A 118 0.51 -8.20 19.71
CA ARG A 118 0.69 -6.90 20.36
C ARG A 118 0.36 -5.74 19.42
N GLY A 119 0.39 -5.93 18.09
CA GLY A 119 0.06 -4.89 17.12
C GLY A 119 0.83 -5.04 15.81
N ALA A 120 0.77 -4.00 14.99
CA ALA A 120 1.34 -3.97 13.64
C ALA A 120 2.54 -3.02 13.55
N VAL A 121 3.54 -3.41 12.76
CA VAL A 121 4.71 -2.60 12.41
C VAL A 121 4.64 -2.30 10.92
N LEU A 122 4.67 -1.00 10.59
CA LEU A 122 4.72 -0.52 9.22
C LEU A 122 6.18 -0.36 8.80
N ILE A 123 6.54 -0.88 7.62
CA ILE A 123 7.91 -0.83 7.08
C ILE A 123 7.85 -0.11 5.74
N ALA A 124 8.32 1.12 5.71
CA ALA A 124 8.36 1.96 4.52
C ALA A 124 9.80 2.24 4.07
N GLY A 125 9.94 2.78 2.87
CA GLY A 125 11.24 3.20 2.33
C GLY A 125 11.29 3.11 0.82
N GLU A 126 12.31 3.69 0.22
CA GLU A 126 12.54 3.68 -1.21
C GLU A 126 12.94 2.30 -1.77
N SER A 127 12.90 2.17 -3.08
CA SER A 127 13.35 0.94 -3.75
C SER A 127 14.83 0.69 -3.46
N GLY A 128 15.17 -0.55 -3.10
CA GLY A 128 16.55 -0.93 -2.75
C GLY A 128 16.97 -0.64 -1.29
N ALA A 129 16.16 0.07 -0.51
CA ALA A 129 16.47 0.36 0.89
C ALA A 129 16.41 -0.86 1.84
N GLY A 130 15.86 -2.01 1.38
CA GLY A 130 15.84 -3.24 2.16
C GLY A 130 14.50 -3.61 2.78
N LYS A 131 13.36 -3.01 2.33
CA LYS A 131 12.02 -3.33 2.83
C LYS A 131 11.72 -4.84 2.82
N SER A 132 11.84 -5.49 1.66
CA SER A 132 11.54 -6.93 1.53
C SER A 132 12.42 -7.79 2.44
N THR A 133 13.71 -7.44 2.60
CA THR A 133 14.63 -8.14 3.50
C THR A 133 14.20 -8.00 4.95
N ALA A 134 13.86 -6.77 5.38
CA ALA A 134 13.36 -6.52 6.74
C ALA A 134 12.03 -7.27 6.97
N THR A 135 11.07 -7.19 6.03
CA THR A 135 9.79 -7.88 6.13
C THR A 135 9.97 -9.40 6.27
N THR A 136 10.87 -10.00 5.46
CA THR A 136 11.21 -11.43 5.56
C THR A 136 11.78 -11.81 6.93
N ALA A 137 12.58 -10.93 7.54
CA ALA A 137 13.13 -11.18 8.87
C ALA A 137 12.04 -11.17 9.96
N PHE A 138 11.08 -10.25 9.87
CA PHE A 138 9.91 -10.24 10.76
C PHE A 138 9.07 -11.52 10.61
N PHE A 139 8.89 -12.04 9.39
CA PHE A 139 8.21 -13.34 9.19
C PHE A 139 8.95 -14.48 9.87
N LYS A 140 10.29 -14.54 9.78
CA LYS A 140 11.11 -15.55 10.46
C LYS A 140 11.02 -15.43 12.00
N ALA A 141 10.69 -14.26 12.51
CA ALA A 141 10.46 -14.01 13.94
C ALA A 141 8.99 -14.25 14.37
N GLY A 142 8.15 -14.81 13.50
CA GLY A 142 6.77 -15.18 13.81
C GLY A 142 5.72 -14.08 13.59
N TYR A 143 6.07 -12.98 12.93
CA TYR A 143 5.07 -11.98 12.52
C TYR A 143 4.30 -12.46 11.29
N ALA A 144 2.99 -12.20 11.27
CA ALA A 144 2.14 -12.45 10.10
C ALA A 144 2.22 -11.29 9.11
N LEU A 145 2.07 -11.56 7.81
CA LEU A 145 1.82 -10.51 6.80
C LEU A 145 0.45 -9.88 7.05
N MET A 146 0.34 -8.57 6.91
CA MET A 146 -0.92 -7.85 6.98
C MET A 146 -1.20 -7.02 5.73
N ALA A 147 -0.18 -6.42 5.14
CA ALA A 147 -0.24 -5.70 3.88
C ALA A 147 1.13 -5.66 3.21
N ASP A 148 1.15 -5.58 1.88
CA ASP A 148 2.34 -5.25 1.11
C ASP A 148 1.99 -4.22 0.04
N ASP A 149 2.92 -3.29 -0.22
CA ASP A 149 2.79 -2.16 -1.14
C ASP A 149 1.85 -1.04 -0.66
N MET A 150 0.68 -1.33 -0.08
CA MET A 150 -0.22 -0.32 0.46
C MET A 150 -1.00 -0.85 1.67
N ALA A 151 -1.11 -0.04 2.70
CA ALA A 151 -1.97 -0.26 3.86
C ALA A 151 -2.86 0.96 4.11
N TRP A 152 -4.05 0.75 4.69
CA TRP A 152 -4.92 1.83 5.16
C TRP A 152 -4.75 2.05 6.65
N ALA A 153 -4.64 3.31 7.07
CA ALA A 153 -4.51 3.69 8.48
C ALA A 153 -5.49 4.81 8.84
N ASP A 154 -6.09 4.72 10.03
CA ASP A 154 -7.06 5.71 10.57
C ASP A 154 -6.44 6.66 11.62
N GLY A 155 -5.16 6.53 11.90
CA GLY A 155 -4.44 7.28 12.94
C GLY A 155 -4.10 6.44 14.17
N GLU A 156 -4.82 5.35 14.43
CA GLU A 156 -4.59 4.42 15.54
C GLU A 156 -4.32 2.99 15.08
N LYS A 157 -5.08 2.54 14.09
CA LYS A 157 -5.03 1.18 13.55
C LYS A 157 -4.62 1.18 12.09
N VAL A 158 -4.08 0.05 11.69
CA VAL A 158 -3.84 -0.30 10.30
C VAL A 158 -4.71 -1.52 9.93
N TYR A 159 -5.16 -1.54 8.68
CA TYR A 159 -6.14 -2.50 8.18
C TYR A 159 -5.51 -3.47 7.19
N PRO A 160 -5.89 -4.77 7.24
CA PRO A 160 -5.31 -5.80 6.39
C PRO A 160 -5.69 -5.61 4.93
N ALA A 161 -4.71 -5.80 4.06
CA ALA A 161 -4.89 -5.81 2.61
C ALA A 161 -5.26 -7.22 2.12
N PHE A 162 -4.37 -7.90 1.46
CA PHE A 162 -4.56 -9.25 0.91
C PHE A 162 -3.25 -10.05 0.97
N PRO A 163 -3.31 -11.40 0.95
CA PRO A 163 -2.16 -12.28 1.22
C PRO A 163 -1.24 -12.45 0.00
N TYR A 164 -0.76 -11.33 -0.57
CA TYR A 164 0.18 -11.31 -1.68
C TYR A 164 1.27 -10.29 -1.43
N GLN A 165 2.44 -10.53 -2.04
CA GLN A 165 3.59 -9.65 -1.98
C GLN A 165 4.04 -9.25 -3.40
N LYS A 166 4.53 -8.02 -3.53
CA LYS A 166 5.20 -7.54 -4.75
C LYS A 166 6.69 -7.85 -4.67
N LEU A 167 7.14 -8.85 -5.41
CA LEU A 167 8.51 -9.33 -5.40
C LEU A 167 9.23 -8.98 -6.71
N CYS A 168 10.50 -8.60 -6.61
CA CYS A 168 11.38 -8.51 -7.77
C CYS A 168 11.85 -9.91 -8.19
N ARG A 169 12.28 -10.08 -9.44
CA ARG A 169 12.71 -11.36 -10.00
C ARG A 169 13.76 -12.08 -9.15
N ASP A 170 14.77 -11.37 -8.69
CA ASP A 170 15.83 -11.92 -7.84
C ASP A 170 15.31 -12.55 -6.55
N VAL A 171 14.26 -11.97 -5.95
CA VAL A 171 13.60 -12.52 -4.77
C VAL A 171 12.75 -13.73 -5.14
N VAL A 172 12.01 -13.68 -6.24
CA VAL A 172 11.20 -14.78 -6.76
C VAL A 172 12.07 -16.03 -6.98
N GLU A 173 13.19 -15.87 -7.65
CA GLU A 173 14.15 -16.94 -7.94
C GLU A 173 14.79 -17.51 -6.67
N ARG A 174 15.25 -16.63 -5.76
CA ARG A 174 15.88 -17.04 -4.49
C ARG A 174 14.91 -17.79 -3.57
N GLU A 175 13.66 -17.38 -3.51
CA GLU A 175 12.64 -18.00 -2.66
C GLU A 175 11.93 -19.20 -3.35
N GLY A 176 12.31 -19.54 -4.58
CA GLY A 176 11.82 -20.72 -5.30
C GLY A 176 10.33 -20.65 -5.68
N TYR A 177 9.86 -19.48 -6.11
CA TYR A 177 8.52 -19.34 -6.68
C TYR A 177 8.50 -19.86 -8.13
N ASP A 178 7.41 -20.53 -8.52
CA ASP A 178 7.16 -20.87 -9.92
C ASP A 178 6.65 -19.62 -10.66
N LEU A 179 7.38 -19.16 -11.67
CA LEU A 179 7.00 -17.99 -12.47
C LEU A 179 5.63 -18.12 -13.14
N ASN A 180 5.18 -19.35 -13.43
CA ASN A 180 3.87 -19.60 -14.03
C ASN A 180 2.70 -19.39 -13.06
N GLU A 181 2.96 -19.38 -11.75
CA GLU A 181 1.96 -19.10 -10.71
C GLU A 181 1.89 -17.62 -10.32
N LEU A 182 2.76 -16.79 -10.89
CA LEU A 182 2.88 -15.38 -10.55
C LEU A 182 2.15 -14.48 -11.54
N ILE A 183 1.65 -13.35 -11.04
CA ILE A 183 1.08 -12.30 -11.87
C ILE A 183 2.17 -11.25 -12.13
N TYR A 184 2.54 -11.04 -13.38
CA TYR A 184 3.50 -10.01 -13.77
C TYR A 184 2.84 -8.62 -13.74
N ILE A 185 3.42 -7.68 -13.01
CA ILE A 185 2.73 -6.41 -12.69
C ILE A 185 3.53 -5.13 -13.03
N ASP A 186 4.80 -5.23 -13.38
CA ASP A 186 5.64 -4.05 -13.66
C ASP A 186 6.82 -4.43 -14.55
N GLU A 187 6.74 -4.08 -15.84
CA GLU A 187 7.81 -4.35 -16.83
C GLU A 187 9.08 -3.56 -16.55
N GLN A 188 8.95 -2.31 -16.04
CA GLN A 188 10.11 -1.45 -15.82
C GLN A 188 10.96 -1.90 -14.65
N LYS A 189 10.33 -2.52 -13.66
CA LYS A 189 10.99 -2.98 -12.43
C LYS A 189 11.05 -4.49 -12.29
N ASP A 190 10.58 -5.21 -13.31
CA ASP A 190 10.54 -6.68 -13.35
C ASP A 190 9.97 -7.28 -12.05
N LYS A 191 8.71 -6.90 -11.76
CA LYS A 191 8.02 -7.26 -10.53
C LYS A 191 6.85 -8.20 -10.78
N PHE A 192 6.66 -9.07 -9.80
CA PHE A 192 5.61 -10.08 -9.75
C PHE A 192 4.77 -9.92 -8.50
N LEU A 193 3.50 -10.22 -8.61
CA LEU A 193 2.60 -10.41 -7.47
C LEU A 193 2.58 -11.90 -7.13
N ALA A 194 3.11 -12.25 -5.97
CA ALA A 194 3.23 -13.63 -5.47
C ALA A 194 2.32 -13.83 -4.27
N ARG A 195 1.59 -14.96 -4.24
CA ARG A 195 0.83 -15.33 -3.05
C ARG A 195 1.77 -15.61 -1.89
N TYR A 196 1.53 -14.97 -0.75
CA TYR A 196 2.29 -15.20 0.46
C TYR A 196 1.99 -16.60 1.02
N ARG A 197 3.05 -17.35 1.35
CA ARG A 197 2.94 -18.75 1.79
C ARG A 197 2.91 -18.91 3.31
N GLY A 198 3.06 -17.81 4.06
CA GLY A 198 3.04 -17.81 5.53
C GLY A 198 1.70 -17.34 6.09
N GLU A 199 1.72 -16.96 7.36
CA GLU A 199 0.55 -16.50 8.09
C GLU A 199 0.12 -15.09 7.65
N PHE A 200 -1.19 -14.88 7.45
CA PHE A 200 -1.78 -13.60 7.09
C PHE A 200 -2.76 -13.11 8.18
N SER A 201 -2.54 -11.90 8.67
CA SER A 201 -3.43 -11.26 9.66
C SER A 201 -4.64 -10.65 8.98
N THR A 202 -5.85 -11.10 9.35
CA THR A 202 -7.12 -10.72 8.74
C THR A 202 -7.86 -9.59 9.47
N ASP A 203 -7.37 -9.16 10.64
CA ASP A 203 -8.03 -8.19 11.50
C ASP A 203 -7.21 -6.90 11.61
N ALA A 204 -7.91 -5.77 11.77
CA ALA A 204 -7.27 -4.48 12.04
C ALA A 204 -6.45 -4.55 13.34
N ARG A 205 -5.24 -3.98 13.34
CA ARG A 205 -4.32 -3.99 14.47
C ARG A 205 -3.91 -2.58 14.88
N PRO A 206 -3.69 -2.31 16.18
CA PRO A 206 -3.06 -1.07 16.61
C PRO A 206 -1.69 -0.90 15.96
N MET A 207 -1.35 0.31 15.55
CA MET A 207 -0.02 0.61 15.04
C MET A 207 0.98 0.69 16.19
N LYS A 208 1.89 -0.27 16.27
CA LYS A 208 2.91 -0.37 17.30
C LYS A 208 4.14 0.48 16.99
N GLY A 209 4.54 0.54 15.72
CA GLY A 209 5.68 1.32 15.29
C GLY A 209 5.77 1.45 13.77
N PHE A 210 6.59 2.40 13.35
CA PHE A 210 6.87 2.65 11.94
C PHE A 210 8.38 2.65 11.72
N VAL A 211 8.88 1.83 10.81
CA VAL A 211 10.28 1.76 10.41
C VAL A 211 10.42 2.36 9.02
N LEU A 212 11.17 3.45 8.91
CA LEU A 212 11.54 4.04 7.62
C LEU A 212 12.95 3.62 7.24
N LEU A 213 13.09 2.96 6.10
CA LEU A 213 14.38 2.60 5.53
C LEU A 213 14.73 3.54 4.38
N HIS A 214 15.94 4.09 4.36
CA HIS A 214 16.42 4.92 3.27
C HIS A 214 17.88 4.63 2.94
N LEU A 215 18.29 4.99 1.72
CA LEU A 215 19.68 4.90 1.32
C LEU A 215 20.43 6.17 1.77
N THR A 216 21.66 6.00 2.28
CA THR A 216 22.52 7.11 2.71
C THR A 216 23.91 7.01 2.09
N ARG A 217 24.59 8.16 2.03
CA ARG A 217 26.02 8.24 1.65
C ARG A 217 26.96 8.11 2.85
N GLU A 218 26.41 7.99 4.05
CA GLU A 218 27.20 7.72 5.26
C GLU A 218 27.92 6.37 5.13
N GLU A 219 29.06 6.25 5.81
CA GLU A 219 29.85 5.00 5.73
C GLU A 219 29.27 3.86 6.56
N GLN A 220 28.45 4.16 7.55
CA GLN A 220 27.86 3.20 8.49
C GLN A 220 26.34 3.29 8.49
N VAL A 221 25.69 2.26 8.99
CA VAL A 221 24.23 2.26 9.22
C VAL A 221 23.89 3.30 10.27
N THR A 222 23.04 4.25 9.91
CA THR A 222 22.55 5.28 10.82
C THR A 222 21.18 4.90 11.38
N VAL A 223 20.94 5.23 12.65
CA VAL A 223 19.66 4.96 13.32
C VAL A 223 19.23 6.21 14.08
N ARG A 224 18.00 6.66 13.83
CA ARG A 224 17.45 7.84 14.48
C ARG A 224 15.97 7.61 14.80
N GLU A 225 15.60 7.76 16.07
CA GLU A 225 14.19 7.91 16.43
C GLU A 225 13.72 9.32 16.04
N MET A 226 12.62 9.36 15.30
CA MET A 226 12.04 10.62 14.82
C MET A 226 11.03 11.15 15.85
N ASN A 227 10.90 12.47 15.96
CA ASN A 227 9.98 13.11 16.89
C ASN A 227 9.16 14.23 16.23
N GLY A 228 8.00 14.53 16.81
CA GLY A 228 7.19 15.70 16.45
C GLY A 228 6.90 15.80 14.95
N PHE A 229 7.24 16.95 14.34
CA PHE A 229 6.99 17.23 12.93
C PHE A 229 7.75 16.32 11.96
N ASP A 230 8.90 15.78 12.36
CA ASP A 230 9.65 14.84 11.54
C ASP A 230 8.83 13.58 11.29
N ARG A 231 8.11 13.06 12.30
CA ARG A 231 7.19 11.93 12.13
C ARG A 231 6.05 12.25 11.16
N LEU A 232 5.41 13.42 11.33
CA LEU A 232 4.35 13.86 10.44
C LEU A 232 4.80 13.91 8.98
N HIS A 233 5.98 14.48 8.72
CA HIS A 233 6.56 14.53 7.37
C HIS A 233 6.76 13.14 6.78
N VAL A 234 7.22 12.18 7.58
CA VAL A 234 7.40 10.79 7.12
C VAL A 234 6.06 10.16 6.79
N TYR A 235 5.05 10.26 7.64
CA TYR A 235 3.75 9.63 7.39
C TYR A 235 3.06 10.19 6.15
N VAL A 236 2.94 11.51 6.06
CA VAL A 236 2.39 12.18 4.88
C VAL A 236 3.29 11.96 3.66
N GLY A 237 4.61 11.87 3.89
CA GLY A 237 5.61 11.59 2.89
C GLY A 237 5.50 10.21 2.23
N ASN A 238 4.90 9.24 2.91
CA ASN A 238 4.71 7.88 2.43
C ASN A 238 3.27 7.58 1.98
N LEU A 239 2.43 8.59 1.75
CA LEU A 239 1.13 8.38 1.11
C LEU A 239 1.32 7.79 -0.29
N PHE A 240 0.51 6.78 -0.63
CA PHE A 240 0.60 6.06 -1.91
C PHE A 240 0.46 7.00 -3.11
N LEU A 241 -0.47 7.96 -3.04
CA LEU A 241 -0.73 8.96 -4.09
C LEU A 241 0.10 10.25 -3.94
N ARG A 242 1.05 10.32 -3.00
CA ARG A 242 1.78 11.56 -2.69
C ARG A 242 2.32 12.27 -3.93
N LYS A 243 2.97 11.54 -4.84
CA LYS A 243 3.58 12.15 -6.04
C LYS A 243 2.57 12.86 -6.94
N LEU A 244 1.33 12.36 -6.97
CA LEU A 244 0.24 12.95 -7.73
C LEU A 244 -0.39 14.12 -6.94
N MET A 245 -0.58 13.96 -5.64
CA MET A 245 -1.17 14.98 -4.77
C MET A 245 -0.30 16.24 -4.65
N THR A 246 1.02 16.12 -4.59
CA THR A 246 1.93 17.27 -4.51
C THR A 246 1.92 18.15 -5.75
N LYS A 247 1.62 17.58 -6.92
CA LYS A 247 1.44 18.38 -8.14
C LYS A 247 0.22 19.30 -8.06
N GLU A 248 -0.80 18.92 -7.29
CA GLU A 248 -2.04 19.68 -7.10
C GLU A 248 -1.99 20.66 -5.92
N GLN A 249 -0.94 20.63 -5.10
CA GLN A 249 -0.76 21.44 -3.87
C GLN A 249 -1.92 21.38 -2.86
N LYS A 250 -2.72 20.31 -2.88
CA LYS A 250 -3.92 20.21 -2.04
C LYS A 250 -3.93 18.92 -1.23
N TYR A 251 -3.40 18.99 -0.01
CA TYR A 251 -3.76 17.98 1.00
C TYR A 251 -5.07 18.39 1.67
N ALA A 252 -6.04 17.47 1.68
CA ALA A 252 -7.25 17.70 2.46
C ALA A 252 -6.92 17.83 3.95
N PRO A 253 -7.63 18.68 4.73
CA PRO A 253 -7.33 18.91 6.14
C PRO A 253 -7.29 17.65 7.00
N TYR A 254 -8.11 16.63 6.69
CA TYR A 254 -8.15 15.36 7.42
C TYR A 254 -6.83 14.57 7.29
N ILE A 255 -6.11 14.67 6.18
CA ILE A 255 -4.79 14.03 6.00
C ILE A 255 -3.82 14.56 7.06
N GLY A 256 -3.80 15.87 7.27
CA GLY A 256 -3.01 16.50 8.32
C GLY A 256 -3.45 16.06 9.71
N LYS A 257 -4.77 15.97 9.97
CA LYS A 257 -5.33 15.53 11.26
C LYS A 257 -4.88 14.11 11.58
N ILE A 258 -5.13 13.14 10.70
CA ILE A 258 -4.75 11.74 10.91
C ILE A 258 -3.22 11.59 11.00
N GLY A 259 -2.48 12.29 10.15
CA GLY A 259 -1.02 12.31 10.22
C GLY A 259 -0.49 12.83 11.56
N LEU A 260 -1.12 13.84 12.16
CA LEU A 260 -0.79 14.35 13.49
C LEU A 260 -1.15 13.33 14.60
N GLU A 261 -2.28 12.66 14.50
CA GLU A 261 -2.64 11.58 15.42
C GLU A 261 -1.60 10.46 15.39
N MET A 262 -1.21 9.99 14.22
CA MET A 262 -0.12 9.02 14.06
C MET A 262 1.19 9.57 14.65
N ALA A 263 1.55 10.82 14.35
CA ALA A 263 2.79 11.41 14.84
C ALA A 263 2.84 11.54 16.38
N SER A 264 1.69 11.66 17.03
CA SER A 264 1.59 11.72 18.49
C SER A 264 1.65 10.35 19.18
N LYS A 265 1.13 9.31 18.54
CA LYS A 265 0.92 7.98 19.14
C LYS A 265 1.90 6.92 18.65
N VAL A 266 2.26 6.93 17.37
CA VAL A 266 3.05 5.87 16.73
C VAL A 266 4.53 6.26 16.75
N PRO A 267 5.40 5.49 17.41
CA PRO A 267 6.86 5.71 17.36
C PRO A 267 7.40 5.46 15.96
N LEU A 268 8.45 6.21 15.57
CA LEU A 268 9.08 6.07 14.27
C LEU A 268 10.59 5.97 14.37
N LEU A 269 11.13 4.90 13.80
CA LEU A 269 12.56 4.68 13.63
C LEU A 269 12.95 4.91 12.17
N CYS A 270 13.94 5.76 11.95
CA CYS A 270 14.55 5.96 10.65
C CYS A 270 15.91 5.26 10.62
N ILE A 271 16.12 4.37 9.64
CA ILE A 271 17.39 3.64 9.45
C ILE A 271 17.95 3.98 8.07
N GLY A 272 19.14 4.58 8.06
CA GLY A 272 19.91 4.86 6.86
C GLY A 272 20.85 3.71 6.54
N ARG A 273 20.69 3.12 5.34
CA ARG A 273 21.54 2.07 4.82
C ARG A 273 22.59 2.65 3.87
N PRO A 274 23.90 2.40 4.08
CA PRO A 274 24.95 2.80 3.14
C PRO A 274 24.75 2.24 1.74
N VAL A 275 24.86 3.08 0.71
CA VAL A 275 24.83 2.65 -0.68
C VAL A 275 26.04 1.77 -0.98
N GLY A 276 25.85 0.66 -1.68
CA GLY A 276 26.92 -0.23 -2.15
C GLY A 276 27.54 -1.12 -1.08
N LYS A 277 27.05 -1.09 0.17
CA LYS A 277 27.51 -1.98 1.23
C LYS A 277 26.46 -3.04 1.56
N ASP A 278 26.91 -4.25 1.89
CA ASP A 278 26.04 -5.29 2.42
C ASP A 278 25.86 -5.09 3.93
N THR A 279 24.77 -4.45 4.28
CA THR A 279 24.39 -4.13 5.67
C THR A 279 22.99 -4.62 5.99
N ALA A 280 22.48 -5.58 5.23
CA ALA A 280 21.10 -6.04 5.37
C ALA A 280 20.83 -6.63 6.76
N GLU A 281 21.73 -7.46 7.27
CA GLU A 281 21.60 -8.07 8.61
C GLU A 281 21.63 -7.01 9.72
N GLU A 282 22.53 -6.03 9.64
CA GLU A 282 22.63 -4.94 10.62
C GLU A 282 21.36 -4.09 10.66
N VAL A 283 20.79 -3.74 9.49
CA VAL A 283 19.53 -2.99 9.38
C VAL A 283 18.40 -3.75 10.03
N VAL A 284 18.29 -5.05 9.74
CA VAL A 284 17.27 -5.95 10.32
C VAL A 284 17.42 -6.03 11.84
N GLU A 285 18.63 -6.29 12.34
CA GLU A 285 18.89 -6.37 13.77
C GLU A 285 18.48 -5.11 14.51
N LYS A 286 18.82 -3.93 13.96
CA LYS A 286 18.46 -2.64 14.55
C LYS A 286 16.95 -2.41 14.56
N ALA A 287 16.26 -2.75 13.47
CA ALA A 287 14.80 -2.65 13.38
C ALA A 287 14.11 -3.56 14.38
N MET A 288 14.50 -4.85 14.44
CA MET A 288 13.92 -5.83 15.35
C MET A 288 14.13 -5.45 16.82
N LYS A 289 15.37 -5.13 17.23
CA LYS A 289 15.69 -4.69 18.59
C LYS A 289 14.88 -3.47 19.03
N TRP A 290 14.57 -2.56 18.11
CA TRP A 290 13.76 -1.40 18.43
C TRP A 290 12.29 -1.79 18.62
N VAL A 291 11.73 -2.61 17.73
CA VAL A 291 10.34 -3.08 17.81
C VAL A 291 10.08 -3.91 19.06
N GLU A 292 11.06 -4.70 19.51
CA GLU A 292 10.97 -5.50 20.75
C GLU A 292 10.79 -4.66 22.01
N LYS A 293 11.24 -3.40 21.99
CA LYS A 293 11.13 -2.46 23.12
C LYS A 293 9.79 -1.72 23.18
N LEU A 294 9.01 -1.78 22.11
CA LEU A 294 7.67 -1.19 22.02
C LEU A 294 6.61 -2.12 22.60
#